data_7b649a293412ee3527846985f0b09b21
#
_entry.id   7b649a293412ee3527846985f0b09b21
#
_cell.length_a   1.000
_cell.length_b   1.000
_cell.length_c   1.000
_cell.angle_alpha   90.00
_cell.angle_beta   90.00
_cell.angle_gamma   90.00
#
_symmetry.space_group_name_H-M   'P 1'
#
loop_
_entity.id
_entity.type
_entity.pdbx_description
1 polymer ?
#
loop_
_entity_poly.entity_id
_entity_poly.type
_entity_poly.pdbx_seq_one_letter_code
_entity_poly.pdbx_strand_id
1 'polypeptide(L)'
;FGTSQLSQFMDQINPLAEITHKRRLSALGPGGLSRDRAGFEVRDVHYTHYGRLCPIESPEGPNIGLISSLCVYAKISDMGFIETPYRSGNDGVIDLDNSHIRYYSAEEEEGKVVAQSNVPIDDEGHFLQPNRIKARKGADFPVVTDKEVDLMDVAPNQIASIAASLIPFLEHDDANRALMGSNMMRQAVPLVTCEAPIVGTGIEKDMISDSRIQIVAEGDGEVVFADATQIRIKYERTPDEVVCSFAPEV
;
A
#
# COMPACT_ATOMS: atom_id res chain seq x y z
N PHE A 1 -19.56 23.08 7.11
CA PHE A 1 -18.41 22.16 7.17
C PHE A 1 -18.02 21.83 8.61
N GLY A 2 -17.82 22.81 9.50
CA GLY A 2 -17.31 22.61 10.86
C GLY A 2 -18.17 21.75 11.80
N THR A 3 -19.43 21.53 11.50
CA THR A 3 -20.35 20.67 12.27
C THR A 3 -20.51 19.27 11.71
N SER A 4 -19.93 18.98 10.55
CA SER A 4 -20.00 17.66 9.92
C SER A 4 -19.10 16.66 10.65
N GLN A 5 -19.61 15.45 10.91
CA GLN A 5 -18.82 14.36 11.51
C GLN A 5 -17.67 13.88 10.60
N LEU A 6 -17.79 14.08 9.29
CA LEU A 6 -16.75 13.71 8.31
C LEU A 6 -15.67 14.77 8.18
N SER A 7 -15.92 16.02 8.58
CA SER A 7 -14.92 17.07 8.64
C SER A 7 -14.23 17.01 10.00
N GLN A 8 -12.96 16.63 10.00
CA GLN A 8 -12.17 16.38 11.20
C GLN A 8 -10.90 17.22 11.18
N PHE A 9 -10.39 17.57 12.36
CA PHE A 9 -9.07 18.15 12.51
C PHE A 9 -8.02 17.11 12.09
N MET A 10 -7.11 17.49 11.19
CA MET A 10 -6.14 16.56 10.62
C MET A 10 -5.07 16.17 11.65
N ASP A 11 -4.79 14.87 11.75
CA ASP A 11 -3.67 14.35 12.51
C ASP A 11 -2.37 14.70 11.78
N GLN A 12 -1.52 15.50 12.40
CA GLN A 12 -0.23 15.98 11.84
C GLN A 12 0.95 15.78 12.79
N ILE A 13 0.88 14.82 13.70
CA ILE A 13 1.97 14.52 14.62
C ILE A 13 3.22 14.10 13.87
N ASN A 14 3.03 13.26 12.83
CA ASN A 14 4.06 12.81 11.91
C ASN A 14 3.48 12.64 10.50
N PRO A 15 4.31 12.52 9.45
CA PRO A 15 3.84 12.37 8.07
C PRO A 15 2.95 11.13 7.86
N LEU A 16 3.23 10.02 8.54
CA LEU A 16 2.43 8.80 8.43
C LEU A 16 1.01 9.01 8.98
N ALA A 17 0.87 9.70 10.12
CA ALA A 17 -0.45 10.04 10.70
C ALA A 17 -1.29 10.88 9.73
N GLU A 18 -0.68 11.84 9.04
CA GLU A 18 -1.33 12.67 8.05
C GLU A 18 -1.82 11.85 6.84
N ILE A 19 -0.95 11.01 6.25
CA ILE A 19 -1.29 10.18 5.10
C ILE A 19 -2.40 9.20 5.44
N THR A 20 -2.30 8.53 6.58
CA THR A 20 -3.31 7.54 7.00
C THR A 20 -4.64 8.20 7.33
N HIS A 21 -4.64 9.41 7.89
CA HIS A 21 -5.89 10.15 8.13
C HIS A 21 -6.61 10.51 6.82
N LYS A 22 -5.87 10.94 5.80
CA LYS A 22 -6.44 11.26 4.47
C LYS A 22 -6.99 10.05 3.72
N ARG A 23 -6.51 8.85 4.03
CA ARG A 23 -6.93 7.57 3.41
C ARG A 23 -7.91 6.76 4.27
N ARG A 24 -8.47 7.37 5.31
CA ARG A 24 -9.39 6.72 6.24
C ARG A 24 -10.81 6.71 5.69
N LEU A 25 -11.48 5.58 5.88
CA LEU A 25 -12.89 5.37 5.55
C LEU A 25 -13.67 5.14 6.83
N SER A 26 -14.88 5.72 6.92
CA SER A 26 -15.76 5.58 8.08
C SER A 26 -17.11 5.04 7.64
N ALA A 27 -17.60 4.02 8.32
CA ALA A 27 -18.97 3.53 8.17
C ALA A 27 -20.00 4.38 8.97
N LEU A 28 -19.49 5.30 9.80
CA LEU A 28 -20.31 6.17 10.65
C LEU A 28 -20.62 7.49 9.92
N GLY A 29 -21.65 8.19 10.38
CA GLY A 29 -22.00 9.52 9.91
C GLY A 29 -23.32 9.60 9.17
N PRO A 30 -23.60 10.74 8.50
CA PRO A 30 -24.84 10.94 7.76
C PRO A 30 -24.99 9.91 6.64
N GLY A 31 -26.11 9.17 6.65
CA GLY A 31 -26.35 8.08 5.69
C GLY A 31 -25.63 6.76 6.01
N GLY A 32 -24.83 6.71 7.08
CA GLY A 32 -24.11 5.53 7.54
C GLY A 32 -24.75 4.88 8.78
N LEU A 33 -23.97 4.05 9.46
CA LEU A 33 -24.37 3.32 10.67
C LEU A 33 -24.18 4.18 11.93
N SER A 34 -24.95 3.84 12.98
CA SER A 34 -24.66 4.28 14.33
C SER A 34 -23.90 3.18 15.09
N ARG A 35 -23.05 3.57 16.06
CA ARG A 35 -22.24 2.62 16.85
C ARG A 35 -23.10 1.55 17.53
N ASP A 36 -24.25 1.94 18.06
CA ASP A 36 -25.12 1.07 18.82
C ASP A 36 -25.87 0.05 17.94
N ARG A 37 -26.01 0.34 16.65
CA ARG A 37 -26.67 -0.53 15.66
C ARG A 37 -25.68 -1.40 14.88
N ALA A 38 -24.39 -1.19 15.04
CA ALA A 38 -23.35 -1.94 14.34
C ALA A 38 -23.09 -3.26 15.05
N GLY A 39 -23.62 -4.35 14.51
CA GLY A 39 -23.35 -5.73 14.96
C GLY A 39 -21.98 -6.22 14.50
N PHE A 40 -21.69 -7.49 14.77
CA PHE A 40 -20.43 -8.13 14.36
C PHE A 40 -20.30 -8.24 12.84
N GLU A 41 -21.38 -8.51 12.11
CA GLU A 41 -21.38 -8.71 10.66
C GLU A 41 -20.80 -7.52 9.88
N VAL A 42 -21.08 -6.28 10.31
CA VAL A 42 -20.57 -5.07 9.65
C VAL A 42 -19.16 -4.70 10.08
N ARG A 43 -18.61 -5.35 11.11
CA ARG A 43 -17.27 -5.14 11.64
C ARG A 43 -16.29 -6.17 11.14
N ASP A 44 -16.77 -7.29 10.61
CA ASP A 44 -15.98 -8.39 10.12
C ASP A 44 -15.34 -8.07 8.76
N VAL A 45 -14.25 -8.77 8.47
CA VAL A 45 -13.57 -8.69 7.19
C VAL A 45 -14.32 -9.57 6.18
N HIS A 46 -14.75 -8.97 5.08
CA HIS A 46 -15.39 -9.66 3.97
C HIS A 46 -14.37 -9.95 2.86
N TYR A 47 -14.56 -10.98 2.05
CA TYR A 47 -13.63 -11.33 0.96
C TYR A 47 -13.46 -10.19 -0.06
N THR A 48 -14.47 -9.34 -0.25
CA THR A 48 -14.40 -8.16 -1.13
C THR A 48 -13.48 -7.05 -0.60
N HIS A 49 -13.02 -7.14 0.65
CA HIS A 49 -12.05 -6.20 1.22
C HIS A 49 -10.64 -6.40 0.64
N TYR A 50 -10.38 -7.56 0.03
CA TYR A 50 -9.07 -7.87 -0.51
C TYR A 50 -8.58 -6.79 -1.49
N GLY A 51 -7.39 -6.26 -1.23
CA GLY A 51 -6.78 -5.20 -2.03
C GLY A 51 -7.46 -3.81 -1.93
N ARG A 52 -8.57 -3.69 -1.22
CA ARG A 52 -9.36 -2.45 -1.08
C ARG A 52 -9.30 -1.87 0.31
N LEU A 53 -9.68 -2.65 1.31
CA LEU A 53 -9.67 -2.26 2.72
C LEU A 53 -8.65 -3.12 3.48
N CYS A 54 -7.76 -2.48 4.24
CA CYS A 54 -6.79 -3.19 5.05
C CYS A 54 -7.50 -3.94 6.20
N PRO A 55 -7.27 -5.25 6.35
CA PRO A 55 -7.87 -6.03 7.42
C PRO A 55 -7.20 -5.78 8.78
N ILE A 56 -6.01 -5.20 8.80
CA ILE A 56 -5.19 -5.02 10.00
C ILE A 56 -5.36 -3.63 10.60
N GLU A 57 -5.37 -2.57 9.77
CA GLU A 57 -5.43 -1.20 10.25
C GLU A 57 -6.86 -0.81 10.60
N SER A 58 -7.18 -0.82 11.89
CA SER A 58 -8.46 -0.39 12.45
C SER A 58 -8.23 0.20 13.84
N PRO A 59 -9.07 1.11 14.33
CA PRO A 59 -8.99 1.58 15.71
C PRO A 59 -9.24 0.46 16.70
N GLU A 60 -8.67 0.59 17.89
CA GLU A 60 -9.01 -0.23 19.04
C GLU A 60 -10.25 0.34 19.76
N GLY A 61 -11.08 -0.54 20.32
CA GLY A 61 -12.25 -0.13 21.11
C GLY A 61 -13.57 -0.11 20.32
N PRO A 62 -14.52 0.79 20.65
CA PRO A 62 -15.91 0.71 20.15
C PRO A 62 -16.04 0.92 18.64
N ASN A 63 -15.05 1.52 18.00
CA ASN A 63 -15.05 1.78 16.55
C ASN A 63 -14.33 0.70 15.73
N ILE A 64 -13.92 -0.40 16.33
CA ILE A 64 -13.24 -1.49 15.63
C ILE A 64 -14.11 -1.99 14.46
N GLY A 65 -13.50 -2.17 13.29
CA GLY A 65 -14.19 -2.60 12.07
C GLY A 65 -15.08 -1.55 11.40
N LEU A 66 -15.43 -0.45 12.07
CA LEU A 66 -16.26 0.63 11.51
C LEU A 66 -15.43 1.74 10.85
N ILE A 67 -14.18 1.85 11.23
CA ILE A 67 -13.21 2.75 10.62
C ILE A 67 -12.11 1.89 10.03
N SER A 68 -11.90 2.05 8.73
CA SER A 68 -10.95 1.27 7.93
C SER A 68 -10.02 2.21 7.18
N SER A 69 -8.94 1.66 6.66
CA SER A 69 -7.99 2.38 5.80
C SER A 69 -7.91 1.71 4.44
N LEU A 70 -7.72 2.52 3.40
CA LEU A 70 -7.49 2.03 2.04
C LEU A 70 -6.16 1.26 1.97
N CYS A 71 -6.16 0.16 1.24
CA CYS A 71 -4.93 -0.54 0.86
C CYS A 71 -4.01 0.36 0.02
N VAL A 72 -2.71 0.02 -0.02
CA VAL A 72 -1.66 0.82 -0.68
C VAL A 72 -2.03 1.17 -2.12
N TYR A 73 -2.48 0.19 -2.91
CA TYR A 73 -2.79 0.38 -4.33
C TYR A 73 -4.26 0.67 -4.61
N ALA A 74 -5.13 0.69 -3.60
CA ALA A 74 -6.54 0.96 -3.78
C ALA A 74 -6.79 2.39 -4.25
N LYS A 75 -7.73 2.54 -5.16
CA LYS A 75 -8.23 3.83 -5.68
C LYS A 75 -9.74 3.89 -5.52
N ILE A 76 -10.27 5.09 -5.56
CA ILE A 76 -11.72 5.33 -5.59
C ILE A 76 -12.06 5.79 -7.01
N SER A 77 -12.98 5.10 -7.67
CA SER A 77 -13.47 5.46 -9.00
C SER A 77 -14.32 6.74 -8.97
N ASP A 78 -14.57 7.32 -10.12
CA ASP A 78 -15.44 8.51 -10.26
C ASP A 78 -16.88 8.23 -9.77
N MET A 79 -17.31 6.97 -9.80
CA MET A 79 -18.61 6.51 -9.28
C MET A 79 -18.62 6.25 -7.77
N GLY A 80 -17.47 6.35 -7.09
CA GLY A 80 -17.33 6.15 -5.64
C GLY A 80 -17.03 4.71 -5.21
N PHE A 81 -16.79 3.77 -6.14
CA PHE A 81 -16.39 2.41 -5.81
C PHE A 81 -14.90 2.31 -5.52
N ILE A 82 -14.52 1.42 -4.60
CA ILE A 82 -13.13 1.14 -4.31
C ILE A 82 -12.64 0.08 -5.28
N GLU A 83 -11.57 0.39 -5.99
CA GLU A 83 -10.97 -0.46 -7.01
C GLU A 83 -9.54 -0.87 -6.61
N THR A 84 -9.13 -2.06 -7.05
CA THR A 84 -7.79 -2.61 -6.84
C THR A 84 -7.19 -3.04 -8.17
N PRO A 85 -5.85 -2.89 -8.36
CA PRO A 85 -5.20 -3.23 -9.62
C PRO A 85 -4.94 -4.74 -9.73
N TYR A 86 -5.13 -5.27 -10.94
CA TYR A 86 -4.76 -6.63 -11.31
C TYR A 86 -4.07 -6.67 -12.67
N ARG A 87 -3.26 -7.71 -12.87
CA ARG A 87 -2.72 -8.11 -14.18
C ARG A 87 -3.72 -9.04 -14.85
N SER A 88 -3.92 -8.88 -16.13
CA SER A 88 -4.83 -9.73 -16.91
C SER A 88 -4.16 -11.06 -17.30
N GLY A 89 -4.87 -12.18 -17.15
CA GLY A 89 -4.48 -13.49 -17.64
C GLY A 89 -5.32 -13.88 -18.84
N ASN A 90 -4.70 -14.39 -19.89
CA ASN A 90 -5.36 -14.91 -21.07
C ASN A 90 -4.74 -16.24 -21.48
N ASP A 91 -5.52 -17.30 -21.53
CA ASP A 91 -5.10 -18.65 -21.97
C ASP A 91 -3.80 -19.16 -21.30
N GLY A 92 -3.62 -18.88 -20.02
CA GLY A 92 -2.46 -19.34 -19.24
C GLY A 92 -1.23 -18.43 -19.32
N VAL A 93 -1.35 -17.26 -19.93
CA VAL A 93 -0.29 -16.25 -20.01
C VAL A 93 -0.71 -15.00 -19.27
N ILE A 94 0.13 -14.53 -18.35
CA ILE A 94 -0.08 -13.27 -17.61
C ILE A 94 0.61 -12.13 -18.35
N ASP A 95 -0.10 -11.04 -18.53
CA ASP A 95 0.45 -9.82 -19.10
C ASP A 95 1.36 -9.12 -18.06
N LEU A 96 2.65 -9.07 -18.35
CA LEU A 96 3.67 -8.48 -17.47
C LEU A 96 3.86 -6.98 -17.68
N ASP A 97 3.27 -6.40 -18.74
CA ASP A 97 3.40 -4.97 -19.00
C ASP A 97 2.63 -4.17 -17.94
N ASN A 98 3.34 -3.30 -17.25
CA ASN A 98 2.76 -2.43 -16.22
C ASN A 98 1.78 -1.39 -16.81
N SER A 99 1.84 -1.10 -18.10
CA SER A 99 0.89 -0.20 -18.76
C SER A 99 -0.50 -0.79 -18.93
N HIS A 100 -0.62 -2.13 -18.90
CA HIS A 100 -1.87 -2.86 -19.08
C HIS A 100 -2.56 -3.23 -17.75
N ILE A 101 -2.02 -2.82 -16.62
CA ILE A 101 -2.66 -3.03 -15.31
C ILE A 101 -4.01 -2.32 -15.28
N ARG A 102 -5.07 -3.08 -14.96
CA ARG A 102 -6.43 -2.57 -14.84
C ARG A 102 -6.90 -2.59 -13.40
N TYR A 103 -7.73 -1.61 -13.08
CA TYR A 103 -8.40 -1.51 -11.79
C TYR A 103 -9.78 -2.15 -11.90
N TYR A 104 -10.13 -2.96 -10.91
CA TYR A 104 -11.40 -3.69 -10.84
C TYR A 104 -12.13 -3.36 -9.53
N SER A 105 -13.42 -3.09 -9.64
CA SER A 105 -14.34 -3.04 -8.51
C SER A 105 -14.61 -4.46 -7.97
N ALA A 106 -15.22 -4.56 -6.79
CA ALA A 106 -15.55 -5.87 -6.22
C ALA A 106 -16.57 -6.64 -7.06
N GLU A 107 -17.50 -5.94 -7.72
CA GLU A 107 -18.50 -6.52 -8.62
C GLU A 107 -17.86 -7.07 -9.89
N GLU A 108 -16.94 -6.34 -10.48
CA GLU A 108 -16.23 -6.78 -11.71
C GLU A 108 -15.26 -7.95 -11.45
N GLU A 109 -14.76 -8.06 -10.22
CA GLU A 109 -13.91 -9.16 -9.77
C GLU A 109 -14.72 -10.43 -9.49
N GLU A 110 -16.00 -10.29 -9.16
CA GLU A 110 -16.84 -11.42 -8.75
C GLU A 110 -16.88 -12.50 -9.82
N GLY A 111 -16.63 -13.75 -9.39
CA GLY A 111 -16.61 -14.92 -10.28
C GLY A 111 -15.29 -15.14 -11.00
N LYS A 112 -14.36 -14.20 -11.01
CA LYS A 112 -13.03 -14.35 -11.60
C LYS A 112 -12.09 -15.13 -10.70
N VAL A 113 -11.16 -15.83 -11.34
CA VAL A 113 -10.10 -16.58 -10.67
C VAL A 113 -8.84 -15.74 -10.63
N VAL A 114 -8.39 -15.39 -9.42
CA VAL A 114 -7.25 -14.50 -9.19
C VAL A 114 -6.08 -15.29 -8.63
N ALA A 115 -4.96 -15.33 -9.36
CA ALA A 115 -3.71 -15.93 -8.89
C ALA A 115 -2.96 -15.00 -7.95
N GLN A 116 -2.20 -15.58 -7.02
CA GLN A 116 -1.34 -14.82 -6.12
C GLN A 116 -0.09 -14.30 -6.85
N SER A 117 0.41 -13.14 -6.47
CA SER A 117 1.60 -12.52 -7.07
C SER A 117 2.91 -13.29 -6.86
N ASN A 118 2.95 -14.21 -5.89
CA ASN A 118 4.13 -15.03 -5.58
C ASN A 118 4.18 -16.35 -6.35
N VAL A 119 3.22 -16.62 -7.22
CA VAL A 119 3.28 -17.80 -8.09
C VAL A 119 4.41 -17.63 -9.10
N PRO A 120 5.32 -18.62 -9.23
CA PRO A 120 6.45 -18.52 -10.13
C PRO A 120 6.00 -18.51 -11.59
N ILE A 121 6.39 -17.46 -12.29
CA ILE A 121 6.14 -17.24 -13.72
C ILE A 121 7.46 -17.02 -14.47
N ASP A 122 7.47 -17.28 -15.75
CA ASP A 122 8.58 -17.03 -16.65
C ASP A 122 8.57 -15.55 -17.12
N ASP A 123 9.66 -15.10 -17.74
CA ASP A 123 9.79 -13.75 -18.32
C ASP A 123 8.76 -13.47 -19.44
N GLU A 124 8.20 -14.52 -20.04
CA GLU A 124 7.14 -14.44 -21.04
C GLU A 124 5.72 -14.45 -20.44
N GLY A 125 5.58 -14.56 -19.11
CA GLY A 125 4.29 -14.59 -18.42
C GLY A 125 3.65 -15.97 -18.27
N HIS A 126 4.36 -17.06 -18.62
CA HIS A 126 3.86 -18.42 -18.45
C HIS A 126 4.11 -18.91 -17.01
N PHE A 127 3.15 -19.66 -16.47
CA PHE A 127 3.30 -20.30 -15.18
C PHE A 127 4.26 -21.48 -15.24
N LEU A 128 5.27 -21.53 -14.37
CA LEU A 128 6.22 -22.64 -14.29
C LEU A 128 5.57 -23.95 -13.82
N GLN A 129 4.43 -23.86 -13.12
CA GLN A 129 3.65 -25.01 -12.65
C GLN A 129 2.18 -24.89 -13.11
N PRO A 130 1.86 -25.17 -14.38
CA PRO A 130 0.57 -24.84 -14.98
C PRO A 130 -0.62 -25.60 -14.36
N ASN A 131 -0.40 -26.75 -13.75
CA ASN A 131 -1.47 -27.59 -13.18
C ASN A 131 -1.68 -27.42 -11.68
N ARG A 132 -0.98 -26.49 -11.03
CA ARG A 132 -1.01 -26.36 -9.56
C ARG A 132 -0.86 -24.91 -9.12
N ILE A 133 -1.77 -24.06 -9.55
CA ILE A 133 -1.77 -22.65 -9.21
C ILE A 133 -2.73 -22.43 -8.04
N LYS A 134 -2.22 -21.85 -6.95
CA LYS A 134 -3.06 -21.38 -5.85
C LYS A 134 -3.75 -20.09 -6.28
N ALA A 135 -5.05 -20.11 -6.33
CA ALA A 135 -5.86 -18.98 -6.72
C ALA A 135 -6.95 -18.69 -5.69
N ARG A 136 -7.54 -17.52 -5.80
CA ARG A 136 -8.68 -17.06 -5.03
C ARG A 136 -9.87 -16.92 -5.98
N LYS A 137 -11.03 -17.43 -5.56
CA LYS A 137 -12.30 -17.25 -6.29
C LYS A 137 -13.39 -16.89 -5.26
N GLY A 138 -13.70 -15.61 -5.14
CA GLY A 138 -14.58 -15.11 -4.09
C GLY A 138 -14.01 -15.42 -2.69
N ALA A 139 -14.72 -16.22 -1.90
CA ALA A 139 -14.31 -16.65 -0.56
C ALA A 139 -13.47 -17.94 -0.55
N ASP A 140 -13.38 -18.65 -1.66
CA ASP A 140 -12.70 -19.94 -1.77
C ASP A 140 -11.27 -19.80 -2.29
N PHE A 141 -10.42 -20.77 -1.93
CA PHE A 141 -9.02 -20.83 -2.35
C PHE A 141 -8.74 -22.14 -3.12
N PRO A 142 -9.25 -22.28 -4.35
CA PRO A 142 -9.03 -23.46 -5.15
C PRO A 142 -7.59 -23.55 -5.68
N VAL A 143 -7.17 -24.78 -6.01
CA VAL A 143 -6.00 -25.01 -6.84
C VAL A 143 -6.50 -25.23 -8.27
N VAL A 144 -6.05 -24.40 -9.18
CA VAL A 144 -6.55 -24.32 -10.56
C VAL A 144 -5.45 -24.59 -11.57
N THR A 145 -5.84 -24.75 -12.83
CA THR A 145 -4.94 -24.82 -13.97
C THR A 145 -4.65 -23.40 -14.51
N ASP A 146 -3.60 -23.27 -15.29
CA ASP A 146 -3.16 -22.00 -15.90
C ASP A 146 -4.27 -21.33 -16.74
N LYS A 147 -5.03 -22.13 -17.47
CA LYS A 147 -6.11 -21.65 -18.35
C LYS A 147 -7.34 -21.11 -17.62
N GLU A 148 -7.48 -21.46 -16.35
CA GLU A 148 -8.60 -20.99 -15.52
C GLU A 148 -8.29 -19.66 -14.82
N VAL A 149 -7.05 -19.17 -14.90
CA VAL A 149 -6.64 -17.93 -14.26
C VAL A 149 -7.02 -16.73 -15.13
N ASP A 150 -7.90 -15.90 -14.61
CA ASP A 150 -8.36 -14.68 -15.27
C ASP A 150 -7.49 -13.46 -14.92
N LEU A 151 -7.06 -13.39 -13.66
CA LEU A 151 -6.34 -12.24 -13.09
C LEU A 151 -5.18 -12.71 -12.21
N MET A 152 -4.22 -11.81 -12.01
CA MET A 152 -3.13 -12.02 -11.06
C MET A 152 -2.89 -10.76 -10.22
N ASP A 153 -2.62 -10.94 -8.93
CA ASP A 153 -2.25 -9.87 -8.02
C ASP A 153 -0.96 -9.16 -8.49
N VAL A 154 -0.91 -7.84 -8.34
CA VAL A 154 0.27 -7.04 -8.76
C VAL A 154 1.43 -7.23 -7.79
N ALA A 155 1.15 -7.26 -6.49
CA ALA A 155 2.16 -7.37 -5.45
C ALA A 155 1.60 -8.03 -4.17
N PRO A 156 2.44 -8.69 -3.34
CA PRO A 156 1.99 -9.33 -2.11
C PRO A 156 1.46 -8.35 -1.06
N ASN A 157 2.00 -7.13 -1.01
CA ASN A 157 1.60 -6.07 -0.07
C ASN A 157 0.30 -5.35 -0.47
N GLN A 158 -0.36 -5.80 -1.53
CA GLN A 158 -1.63 -5.25 -2.02
C GLN A 158 -2.74 -5.29 -0.97
N ILE A 159 -2.70 -6.25 -0.05
CA ILE A 159 -3.69 -6.42 1.02
C ILE A 159 -3.53 -5.44 2.18
N ALA A 160 -2.37 -4.83 2.33
CA ALA A 160 -2.03 -3.99 3.47
C ALA A 160 -2.24 -2.50 3.17
N SER A 161 -2.54 -1.72 4.22
CA SER A 161 -2.48 -0.26 4.17
C SER A 161 -1.04 0.24 4.20
N ILE A 162 -0.83 1.54 4.03
CA ILE A 162 0.50 2.15 4.11
C ILE A 162 1.15 1.90 5.47
N ALA A 163 0.41 2.10 6.57
CA ALA A 163 0.94 1.86 7.91
C ALA A 163 1.28 0.39 8.16
N ALA A 164 0.39 -0.53 7.77
CA ALA A 164 0.63 -1.96 7.92
C ALA A 164 1.80 -2.45 7.05
N SER A 165 1.99 -1.90 5.86
CA SER A 165 3.09 -2.28 4.96
C SER A 165 4.47 -1.86 5.45
N LEU A 166 4.55 -0.92 6.39
CA LEU A 166 5.81 -0.51 7.04
C LEU A 166 6.27 -1.45 8.16
N ILE A 167 5.45 -2.41 8.57
CA ILE A 167 5.81 -3.39 9.61
C ILE A 167 6.71 -4.46 8.97
N PRO A 168 7.98 -4.58 9.39
CA PRO A 168 8.85 -5.61 8.86
C PRO A 168 8.38 -6.99 9.32
N PHE A 169 8.49 -8.00 8.46
CA PHE A 169 8.06 -9.38 8.72
C PHE A 169 6.59 -9.50 9.18
N LEU A 170 5.72 -8.68 8.60
CA LEU A 170 4.29 -8.64 8.93
C LEU A 170 3.63 -10.02 8.87
N GLU A 171 4.04 -10.87 7.92
CA GLU A 171 3.54 -12.23 7.72
C GLU A 171 3.81 -13.18 8.89
N HIS A 172 4.76 -12.85 9.76
CA HIS A 172 5.11 -13.63 10.96
C HIS A 172 4.43 -13.11 12.23
N ASP A 173 3.76 -11.96 12.16
CA ASP A 173 3.11 -11.34 13.30
C ASP A 173 1.65 -11.79 13.43
N ASP A 174 1.17 -11.89 14.67
CA ASP A 174 -0.25 -12.04 14.94
C ASP A 174 -1.01 -10.77 14.54
N ALA A 175 -2.20 -10.93 13.95
CA ALA A 175 -3.01 -9.82 13.45
C ALA A 175 -3.33 -8.77 14.53
N ASN A 176 -3.57 -9.20 15.76
CA ASN A 176 -3.84 -8.29 16.89
C ASN A 176 -2.64 -7.41 17.20
N ARG A 177 -1.42 -7.98 17.16
CA ARG A 177 -0.19 -7.23 17.41
C ARG A 177 0.17 -6.31 16.25
N ALA A 178 -0.08 -6.73 15.02
CA ALA A 178 0.07 -5.90 13.84
C ALA A 178 -0.88 -4.68 13.86
N LEU A 179 -2.13 -4.88 14.29
CA LEU A 179 -3.10 -3.79 14.51
C LEU A 179 -2.59 -2.79 15.54
N MET A 180 -2.13 -3.25 16.70
CA MET A 180 -1.57 -2.40 17.74
C MET A 180 -0.33 -1.63 17.22
N GLY A 181 0.59 -2.31 16.54
CA GLY A 181 1.80 -1.73 15.97
C GLY A 181 1.49 -0.64 14.94
N SER A 182 0.56 -0.86 14.03
CA SER A 182 0.14 0.14 13.04
C SER A 182 -0.47 1.39 13.70
N ASN A 183 -1.27 1.20 14.77
CA ASN A 183 -1.81 2.30 15.54
C ASN A 183 -0.72 3.09 16.29
N MET A 184 0.28 2.39 16.86
CA MET A 184 1.39 3.03 17.59
C MET A 184 2.30 3.84 16.67
N MET A 185 2.59 3.38 15.45
CA MET A 185 3.42 4.13 14.49
C MET A 185 2.83 5.52 14.18
N ARG A 186 1.52 5.66 14.17
CA ARG A 186 0.85 6.95 13.94
C ARG A 186 0.95 7.92 15.13
N GLN A 187 1.31 7.43 16.31
CA GLN A 187 1.45 8.23 17.54
C GLN A 187 2.89 8.69 17.78
N ALA A 188 3.83 8.27 16.94
CA ALA A 188 5.24 8.65 17.08
C ALA A 188 5.42 10.17 16.94
N VAL A 189 6.15 10.77 17.87
CA VAL A 189 6.45 12.21 17.89
C VAL A 189 7.86 12.42 17.36
N PRO A 190 8.08 13.25 16.33
CA PRO A 190 9.42 13.63 15.87
C PRO A 190 10.20 14.34 16.96
N LEU A 191 11.46 13.94 17.18
CA LEU A 191 12.33 14.55 18.17
C LEU A 191 12.95 15.85 17.62
N VAL A 192 13.16 16.83 18.49
CA VAL A 192 13.86 18.09 18.14
C VAL A 192 15.32 17.80 17.75
N THR A 193 15.97 16.91 18.51
CA THR A 193 17.28 16.37 18.15
C THR A 193 17.08 14.92 17.76
N CYS A 194 17.39 14.59 16.50
CA CYS A 194 17.23 13.23 16.01
C CYS A 194 18.27 12.31 16.64
N GLU A 195 17.84 11.15 17.13
CA GLU A 195 18.69 10.12 17.71
C GLU A 195 18.42 8.79 16.96
N ALA A 196 19.46 7.97 16.86
CA ALA A 196 19.28 6.62 16.33
C ALA A 196 18.48 5.75 17.32
N PRO A 197 17.52 4.94 16.86
CA PRO A 197 16.79 4.04 17.76
C PRO A 197 17.74 3.02 18.39
N ILE A 198 17.55 2.72 19.68
CA ILE A 198 18.33 1.70 20.39
C ILE A 198 18.04 0.31 19.82
N VAL A 199 16.77 0.05 19.49
CA VAL A 199 16.31 -1.16 18.83
C VAL A 199 15.73 -0.76 17.49
N GLY A 200 16.39 -1.19 16.43
CA GLY A 200 15.99 -0.91 15.05
C GLY A 200 15.86 -2.19 14.22
N THR A 201 15.27 -2.06 13.05
CA THR A 201 15.02 -3.17 12.11
C THR A 201 16.02 -3.24 10.97
N GLY A 202 16.82 -2.18 10.77
CA GLY A 202 17.76 -2.03 9.64
C GLY A 202 17.13 -1.39 8.39
N ILE A 203 15.82 -1.25 8.33
CA ILE A 203 15.12 -0.60 7.20
C ILE A 203 15.13 0.93 7.28
N GLU A 204 15.54 1.50 8.40
CA GLU A 204 15.49 2.94 8.67
C GLU A 204 16.29 3.75 7.65
N LYS A 205 17.46 3.23 7.25
CA LYS A 205 18.33 3.88 6.26
C LYS A 205 17.64 3.97 4.90
N ASP A 206 17.04 2.89 4.47
CA ASP A 206 16.36 2.81 3.17
C ASP A 206 15.11 3.69 3.17
N MET A 207 14.33 3.70 4.26
CA MET A 207 13.18 4.57 4.44
C MET A 207 13.54 6.06 4.36
N ILE A 208 14.62 6.48 5.00
CA ILE A 208 15.08 7.88 4.96
C ILE A 208 15.54 8.25 3.54
N SER A 209 16.28 7.37 2.88
CA SER A 209 16.73 7.55 1.50
C SER A 209 15.55 7.69 0.53
N ASP A 210 14.59 6.77 0.63
CA ASP A 210 13.43 6.71 -0.28
C ASP A 210 12.41 7.82 -0.02
N SER A 211 12.37 8.35 1.21
CA SER A 211 11.48 9.48 1.57
C SER A 211 11.85 10.78 0.85
N ARG A 212 13.08 10.88 0.34
CA ARG A 212 13.63 12.08 -0.33
C ARG A 212 13.55 13.37 0.50
N ILE A 213 13.44 13.26 1.82
CA ILE A 213 13.48 14.41 2.74
C ILE A 213 14.88 15.02 2.74
N GLN A 214 15.90 14.17 2.59
CA GLN A 214 17.29 14.60 2.49
C GLN A 214 17.70 14.63 1.01
N ILE A 215 18.32 15.72 0.61
CA ILE A 215 18.97 15.83 -0.68
C ILE A 215 20.39 15.27 -0.52
N VAL A 216 20.65 14.15 -1.17
CA VAL A 216 21.92 13.45 -1.15
C VAL A 216 22.62 13.64 -2.49
N ALA A 217 23.95 13.78 -2.48
CA ALA A 217 24.72 13.79 -3.72
C ALA A 217 24.55 12.46 -4.46
N GLU A 218 24.23 12.51 -5.76
CA GLU A 218 23.92 11.35 -6.58
C GLU A 218 25.16 10.60 -7.09
N GLY A 219 26.34 11.17 -6.90
CA GLY A 219 27.60 10.58 -7.33
C GLY A 219 28.80 11.46 -6.97
N ASP A 220 29.95 11.08 -7.45
CA ASP A 220 31.19 11.84 -7.26
C ASP A 220 31.17 13.13 -8.08
N GLY A 221 31.66 14.22 -7.50
CA GLY A 221 31.66 15.52 -8.14
C GLY A 221 32.30 16.62 -7.33
N GLU A 222 32.44 17.80 -7.92
CA GLU A 222 33.01 19.00 -7.30
C GLU A 222 31.93 20.04 -7.01
N VAL A 223 31.91 20.57 -5.78
CA VAL A 223 31.00 21.66 -5.40
C VAL A 223 31.54 22.96 -6.00
N VAL A 224 30.84 23.48 -7.01
CA VAL A 224 31.23 24.72 -7.71
C VAL A 224 30.73 25.97 -6.98
N PHE A 225 29.57 25.86 -6.35
CA PHE A 225 28.93 26.98 -5.64
C PHE A 225 28.10 26.48 -4.48
N ALA A 226 28.17 27.18 -3.35
CA ALA A 226 27.33 26.90 -2.18
C ALA A 226 26.97 28.21 -1.48
N ASP A 227 25.68 28.44 -1.24
CA ASP A 227 25.15 29.50 -0.42
C ASP A 227 24.01 28.97 0.51
N ALA A 228 23.32 29.84 1.23
CA ALA A 228 22.26 29.46 2.14
C ALA A 228 21.00 28.87 1.44
N THR A 229 20.87 29.07 0.14
CA THR A 229 19.65 28.71 -0.62
C THR A 229 19.90 27.65 -1.69
N GLN A 230 21.13 27.52 -2.20
CA GLN A 230 21.46 26.61 -3.27
C GLN A 230 22.89 26.05 -3.18
N ILE A 231 23.05 24.80 -3.62
CA ILE A 231 24.33 24.15 -3.83
C ILE A 231 24.38 23.70 -5.28
N ARG A 232 25.47 24.03 -6.01
CA ARG A 232 25.71 23.58 -7.38
C ARG A 232 26.88 22.60 -7.37
N ILE A 233 26.61 21.40 -7.88
CA ILE A 233 27.58 20.32 -7.93
C ILE A 233 27.81 19.95 -9.41
N LYS A 234 29.08 19.92 -9.84
CA LYS A 234 29.46 19.40 -11.13
C LYS A 234 29.78 17.93 -10.97
N TYR A 235 28.93 17.07 -11.50
CA TYR A 235 29.12 15.62 -11.44
C TYR A 235 29.97 15.10 -12.59
N GLU A 236 30.75 14.05 -12.34
CA GLU A 236 31.42 13.24 -13.35
C GLU A 236 30.53 12.03 -13.64
N ARG A 237 29.66 12.12 -14.65
CA ARG A 237 28.67 11.08 -14.96
C ARG A 237 28.95 10.39 -16.28
N THR A 238 28.65 9.10 -16.33
CA THR A 238 28.52 8.35 -17.58
C THR A 238 27.19 8.69 -18.27
N PRO A 239 27.05 8.52 -19.60
CA PRO A 239 25.78 8.78 -20.30
C PRO A 239 24.60 8.00 -19.76
N ASP A 240 24.82 6.79 -19.25
CA ASP A 240 23.76 5.95 -18.68
C ASP A 240 23.28 6.46 -17.31
N GLU A 241 24.17 7.04 -16.52
CA GLU A 241 23.86 7.64 -15.22
C GLU A 241 23.07 8.95 -15.37
N VAL A 242 23.27 9.70 -16.46
CA VAL A 242 22.52 10.92 -16.75
C VAL A 242 21.02 10.62 -16.96
N VAL A 243 20.71 9.50 -17.61
CA VAL A 243 19.31 9.08 -17.87
C VAL A 243 18.56 8.77 -16.58
N CYS A 244 19.23 8.29 -15.54
CA CYS A 244 18.65 7.93 -14.26
C CYS A 244 18.62 9.07 -13.22
N SER A 245 19.16 10.24 -13.55
CA SER A 245 19.26 11.38 -12.64
C SER A 245 17.92 12.08 -12.45
N PHE A 246 17.60 12.42 -11.19
CA PHE A 246 16.43 13.23 -10.82
C PHE A 246 16.75 14.72 -10.72
N ALA A 247 18.00 15.12 -10.88
CA ALA A 247 18.38 16.53 -10.86
C ALA A 247 17.98 17.20 -12.18
N PRO A 248 17.41 18.41 -12.14
CA PRO A 248 17.17 19.16 -13.38
C PRO A 248 18.50 19.46 -14.06
N GLU A 249 18.56 19.26 -15.37
CA GLU A 249 19.67 19.74 -16.18
C GLU A 249 19.72 21.28 -16.08
N VAL A 250 20.87 21.80 -15.69
CA VAL A 250 21.14 23.26 -15.65
C VAL A 250 21.93 23.67 -16.87
#